data_7d7baca50618547c487809a1564d811b
#
_entry.id   7d7baca50618547c487809a1564d811b
#
_cell.length_a   1.000
_cell.length_b   1.000
_cell.length_c   1.000
_cell.angle_alpha   90.00
_cell.angle_beta   90.00
_cell.angle_gamma   90.00
#
_symmetry.space_group_name_H-M   'P 1'
#
loop_
_entity.id
_entity.type
_entity.pdbx_description
1 polymer ?
#
loop_
_entity_poly.entity_id
_entity_poly.type
_entity_poly.pdbx_seq_one_letter_code
_entity_poly.pdbx_strand_id
1 'polypeptide(L)'
;MKKFGLALGGGGAKGICHIAFLKVIDELGITPTVISGTSIGAIIGGFYSAGVSGLEIEQELGNLGMLDVYRMAMDFSVFSQSAILKGRGVEEYLMRKIPVETFEELHIPLKVVATDFWNRQQVVFESGELGTALRASMAMPGIFEPVIMDRTVLVDGGAVNPLPYDLIQPECDFTVAIDVSGEKAYSEDDPVPNMVENILSTFQIMQAAILEAKMKSSPPGLYVKPRLTNIRVLDFHRHKEILDGVREDAAEFRMSLAKLMDKA
;
A
#
# COMPACT_ATOMS: atom_id res chain seq x y z
N MET A 1 -11.37 16.12 -19.63
CA MET A 1 -11.52 15.51 -18.28
C MET A 1 -10.25 15.83 -17.51
N LYS A 2 -10.34 16.24 -16.24
CA LYS A 2 -9.15 16.51 -15.42
C LYS A 2 -8.30 15.26 -15.25
N LYS A 3 -6.99 15.45 -15.28
CA LYS A 3 -6.02 14.39 -14.98
C LYS A 3 -5.85 14.31 -13.47
N PHE A 4 -6.12 13.15 -12.86
CA PHE A 4 -5.84 12.96 -11.46
C PHE A 4 -4.85 11.81 -11.24
N GLY A 5 -3.99 11.98 -10.26
CA GLY A 5 -3.08 10.94 -9.77
C GLY A 5 -3.61 10.32 -8.49
N LEU A 6 -3.39 9.02 -8.31
CA LEU A 6 -3.84 8.27 -7.14
C LEU A 6 -2.64 7.75 -6.35
N ALA A 7 -2.49 8.19 -5.10
CA ALA A 7 -1.46 7.69 -4.19
C ALA A 7 -2.06 6.77 -3.14
N LEU A 8 -1.52 5.57 -3.03
CA LEU A 8 -1.94 4.52 -2.11
C LEU A 8 -0.89 4.30 -1.03
N GLY A 9 -1.24 4.62 0.21
CA GLY A 9 -0.34 4.54 1.35
C GLY A 9 -0.03 3.12 1.82
N GLY A 10 1.09 2.97 2.51
CA GLY A 10 1.45 1.78 3.27
C GLY A 10 0.71 1.71 4.60
N GLY A 11 0.48 0.49 5.12
CA GLY A 11 -0.21 0.32 6.41
C GLY A 11 -0.53 -1.12 6.77
N GLY A 12 0.06 -2.10 6.08
CA GLY A 12 -0.23 -3.52 6.28
C GLY A 12 -1.69 -3.85 6.00
N ALA A 13 -2.33 -4.67 6.85
CA ALA A 13 -3.72 -5.11 6.65
C ALA A 13 -4.73 -3.95 6.49
N LYS A 14 -4.47 -2.79 7.10
CA LYS A 14 -5.32 -1.60 6.93
C LYS A 14 -5.43 -1.16 5.46
N GLY A 15 -4.38 -1.42 4.66
CA GLY A 15 -4.38 -1.11 3.23
C GLY A 15 -5.41 -1.88 2.40
N ILE A 16 -6.01 -2.94 2.93
CA ILE A 16 -7.14 -3.63 2.30
C ILE A 16 -8.28 -2.64 2.00
N CYS A 17 -8.45 -1.60 2.81
CA CYS A 17 -9.47 -0.58 2.57
C CYS A 17 -9.29 0.19 1.26
N HIS A 18 -8.09 0.23 0.65
CA HIS A 18 -7.90 0.83 -0.68
C HIS A 18 -8.88 0.25 -1.69
N ILE A 19 -9.22 -1.04 -1.58
CA ILE A 19 -10.16 -1.73 -2.46
C ILE A 19 -11.52 -1.01 -2.49
N ALA A 20 -12.02 -0.54 -1.35
CA ALA A 20 -13.31 0.16 -1.30
C ALA A 20 -13.28 1.47 -2.10
N PHE A 21 -12.17 2.18 -2.08
CA PHE A 21 -11.98 3.43 -2.84
C PHE A 21 -11.77 3.17 -4.33
N LEU A 22 -11.07 2.09 -4.70
CA LEU A 22 -10.93 1.67 -6.10
C LEU A 22 -12.28 1.30 -6.70
N LYS A 23 -13.14 0.58 -5.97
CA LYS A 23 -14.52 0.28 -6.41
C LYS A 23 -15.31 1.57 -6.68
N VAL A 24 -15.15 2.60 -5.86
CA VAL A 24 -15.78 3.91 -6.10
C VAL A 24 -15.24 4.55 -7.38
N ILE A 25 -13.96 4.47 -7.66
CA ILE A 25 -13.34 4.99 -8.90
C ILE A 25 -13.91 4.24 -10.11
N ASP A 26 -14.01 2.89 -10.03
CA ASP A 26 -14.62 2.05 -11.07
C ASP A 26 -16.08 2.44 -11.34
N GLU A 27 -16.88 2.59 -10.28
CA GLU A 27 -18.30 2.97 -10.37
C GLU A 27 -18.52 4.38 -10.95
N LEU A 28 -17.56 5.30 -10.76
CA LEU A 28 -17.60 6.61 -11.39
C LEU A 28 -17.15 6.59 -12.86
N GLY A 29 -16.63 5.47 -13.34
CA GLY A 29 -16.15 5.32 -14.71
C GLY A 29 -14.96 6.23 -15.05
N ILE A 30 -14.13 6.55 -14.04
CA ILE A 30 -12.95 7.40 -14.21
C ILE A 30 -11.67 6.58 -13.98
N THR A 31 -10.57 7.00 -14.61
CA THR A 31 -9.29 6.31 -14.51
C THR A 31 -8.20 7.27 -14.05
N PRO A 32 -7.37 6.92 -13.04
CA PRO A 32 -6.20 7.69 -12.67
C PRO A 32 -5.22 7.80 -13.85
N THR A 33 -4.60 8.97 -14.01
CA THR A 33 -3.56 9.17 -15.03
C THR A 33 -2.27 8.43 -14.65
N VAL A 34 -1.98 8.34 -13.36
CA VAL A 34 -0.83 7.65 -12.78
C VAL A 34 -1.17 7.22 -11.35
N ILE A 35 -0.61 6.11 -10.93
CA ILE A 35 -0.72 5.60 -9.56
C ILE A 35 0.66 5.61 -8.91
N SER A 36 0.72 5.92 -7.62
CA SER A 36 1.92 5.69 -6.80
C SER A 36 1.55 4.90 -5.56
N GLY A 37 2.42 4.01 -5.13
CA GLY A 37 2.13 3.13 -3.99
C GLY A 37 3.35 2.80 -3.16
N THR A 38 3.10 2.54 -1.87
CA THR A 38 4.08 2.07 -0.90
C THR A 38 3.55 0.83 -0.19
N SER A 39 4.36 -0.23 -0.10
CA SER A 39 4.01 -1.46 0.64
C SER A 39 2.70 -2.07 0.13
N ILE A 40 1.71 -2.31 0.99
CA ILE A 40 0.37 -2.80 0.58
C ILE A 40 -0.28 -1.89 -0.49
N GLY A 41 -0.04 -0.57 -0.43
CA GLY A 41 -0.53 0.36 -1.44
C GLY A 41 0.10 0.14 -2.82
N ALA A 42 1.37 -0.28 -2.86
CA ALA A 42 2.03 -0.67 -4.10
C ALA A 42 1.45 -1.97 -4.66
N ILE A 43 1.16 -2.96 -3.80
CA ILE A 43 0.56 -4.23 -4.21
C ILE A 43 -0.83 -4.01 -4.82
N ILE A 44 -1.71 -3.28 -4.12
CA ILE A 44 -3.07 -3.01 -4.61
C ILE A 44 -3.03 -2.11 -5.86
N GLY A 45 -2.13 -1.13 -5.87
CA GLY A 45 -1.85 -0.31 -7.06
C GLY A 45 -1.37 -1.14 -8.25
N GLY A 46 -0.53 -2.15 -8.03
CA GLY A 46 -0.06 -3.08 -9.06
C GLY A 46 -1.19 -3.88 -9.71
N PHE A 47 -2.08 -4.46 -8.90
CA PHE A 47 -3.28 -5.12 -9.42
C PHE A 47 -4.14 -4.18 -10.26
N TYR A 48 -4.45 -3.01 -9.70
CA TYR A 48 -5.33 -2.05 -10.35
C TYR A 48 -4.70 -1.46 -11.62
N SER A 49 -3.42 -1.15 -11.60
CA SER A 49 -2.67 -0.69 -12.78
C SER A 49 -2.60 -1.74 -13.89
N ALA A 50 -2.61 -3.02 -13.53
CA ALA A 50 -2.67 -4.15 -14.47
C ALA A 50 -4.08 -4.38 -15.06
N GLY A 51 -5.08 -3.56 -14.71
CA GLY A 51 -6.45 -3.64 -15.21
C GLY A 51 -7.39 -4.52 -14.38
N VAL A 52 -6.96 -4.98 -13.20
CA VAL A 52 -7.83 -5.72 -12.26
C VAL A 52 -8.69 -4.73 -11.50
N SER A 53 -10.00 -4.78 -11.64
CA SER A 53 -10.93 -3.86 -10.97
C SER A 53 -10.94 -4.04 -9.45
N GLY A 54 -11.40 -3.01 -8.73
CA GLY A 54 -11.53 -3.08 -7.26
C GLY A 54 -12.41 -4.25 -6.80
N LEU A 55 -13.45 -4.63 -7.57
CA LEU A 55 -14.28 -5.79 -7.26
C LEU A 55 -13.52 -7.10 -7.43
N GLU A 56 -12.74 -7.25 -8.50
CA GLU A 56 -11.92 -8.45 -8.73
C GLU A 56 -10.82 -8.59 -7.69
N ILE A 57 -10.18 -7.49 -7.27
CA ILE A 57 -9.20 -7.50 -6.16
C ILE A 57 -9.85 -7.97 -4.85
N GLU A 58 -11.07 -7.52 -4.54
CA GLU A 58 -11.84 -7.99 -3.38
C GLU A 58 -12.12 -9.49 -3.46
N GLN A 59 -12.52 -9.99 -4.63
CA GLN A 59 -12.77 -11.41 -4.85
C GLN A 59 -11.51 -12.26 -4.70
N GLU A 60 -10.39 -11.81 -5.26
CA GLU A 60 -9.09 -12.49 -5.10
C GLU A 60 -8.68 -12.58 -3.62
N LEU A 61 -8.86 -11.49 -2.86
CA LEU A 61 -8.61 -11.49 -1.42
C LEU A 61 -9.53 -12.46 -0.67
N GLY A 62 -10.82 -12.52 -1.05
CA GLY A 62 -11.81 -13.46 -0.49
C GLY A 62 -11.54 -14.92 -0.82
N ASN A 63 -10.88 -15.18 -1.95
CA ASN A 63 -10.51 -16.51 -2.44
C ASN A 63 -9.14 -16.99 -1.93
N LEU A 64 -8.46 -16.19 -1.11
CA LEU A 64 -7.16 -16.57 -0.54
C LEU A 64 -7.30 -17.83 0.31
N GLY A 65 -6.94 -18.96 -0.27
CA GLY A 65 -7.12 -20.27 0.35
C GLY A 65 -6.08 -20.59 1.41
N MET A 66 -6.40 -21.55 2.29
CA MET A 66 -5.44 -22.05 3.30
C MET A 66 -4.12 -22.52 2.67
N LEU A 67 -4.17 -23.04 1.44
CA LEU A 67 -2.96 -23.49 0.74
C LEU A 67 -2.06 -22.33 0.33
N ASP A 68 -2.63 -21.19 -0.07
CA ASP A 68 -1.86 -19.99 -0.41
C ASP A 68 -1.24 -19.37 0.84
N VAL A 69 -2.02 -19.27 1.92
CA VAL A 69 -1.51 -18.83 3.23
C VAL A 69 -0.41 -19.76 3.72
N TYR A 70 -0.57 -21.09 3.57
CA TYR A 70 0.44 -22.07 3.93
C TYR A 70 1.72 -21.89 3.11
N ARG A 71 1.62 -21.72 1.77
CA ARG A 71 2.79 -21.47 0.89
C ARG A 71 3.54 -20.21 1.27
N MET A 72 2.80 -19.12 1.55
CA MET A 72 3.40 -17.87 2.01
C MET A 72 4.06 -18.04 3.38
N ALA A 73 3.45 -18.83 4.29
CA ALA A 73 3.98 -19.10 5.60
C ALA A 73 5.15 -20.09 5.60
N MET A 74 5.22 -21.06 4.65
CA MET A 74 6.33 -21.99 4.52
C MET A 74 7.65 -21.33 4.07
N ASP A 75 7.57 -20.06 3.67
CA ASP A 75 8.74 -19.24 3.32
C ASP A 75 9.49 -18.71 4.57
N PHE A 76 9.43 -19.47 5.67
CA PHE A 76 10.15 -19.15 6.90
C PHE A 76 11.66 -19.15 6.67
N SER A 77 12.29 -18.10 7.10
CA SER A 77 13.74 -17.97 7.12
C SER A 77 14.33 -18.60 8.40
N VAL A 78 14.55 -19.91 8.38
CA VAL A 78 15.10 -20.64 9.52
C VAL A 78 16.51 -20.20 9.91
N PHE A 79 17.23 -19.54 9.00
CA PHE A 79 18.62 -19.09 9.17
C PHE A 79 18.85 -17.60 8.96
N SER A 80 17.80 -16.80 8.73
CA SER A 80 17.97 -15.35 8.57
C SER A 80 18.13 -14.66 9.92
N GLN A 81 19.13 -13.80 10.02
CA GLN A 81 19.32 -12.90 11.15
C GLN A 81 18.48 -11.63 11.06
N SER A 82 17.79 -11.40 9.92
CA SER A 82 17.16 -10.12 9.59
C SER A 82 15.63 -10.14 9.59
N ALA A 83 15.00 -11.32 9.43
CA ALA A 83 13.53 -11.38 9.28
C ALA A 83 12.94 -12.77 9.55
N ILE A 84 11.62 -12.81 9.73
CA ILE A 84 10.84 -14.05 9.98
C ILE A 84 10.54 -14.76 8.65
N LEU A 85 10.22 -14.01 7.59
CA LEU A 85 9.79 -14.51 6.27
C LEU A 85 10.72 -14.02 5.16
N LYS A 86 11.02 -14.89 4.19
CA LYS A 86 11.77 -14.49 2.99
C LYS A 86 10.95 -13.59 2.07
N GLY A 87 9.63 -13.79 2.02
CA GLY A 87 8.68 -13.05 1.21
C GLY A 87 8.61 -13.48 -0.26
N ARG A 88 9.35 -14.52 -0.66
CA ARG A 88 9.27 -15.08 -2.02
C ARG A 88 7.92 -15.73 -2.29
N GLY A 89 7.36 -16.41 -1.31
CA GLY A 89 6.02 -17.00 -1.44
C GLY A 89 4.92 -15.97 -1.70
N VAL A 90 5.07 -14.76 -1.14
CA VAL A 90 4.16 -13.64 -1.43
C VAL A 90 4.39 -13.13 -2.85
N GLU A 91 5.65 -12.91 -3.27
CA GLU A 91 6.00 -12.49 -4.61
C GLU A 91 5.46 -13.47 -5.67
N GLU A 92 5.70 -14.77 -5.51
CA GLU A 92 5.17 -15.82 -6.39
C GLU A 92 3.64 -15.83 -6.44
N TYR A 93 2.97 -15.59 -5.31
CA TYR A 93 1.52 -15.46 -5.27
C TYR A 93 1.05 -14.26 -6.08
N LEU A 94 1.64 -13.07 -5.86
CA LEU A 94 1.30 -11.85 -6.57
C LEU A 94 1.48 -12.01 -8.08
N MET A 95 2.62 -12.57 -8.53
CA MET A 95 2.92 -12.76 -9.96
C MET A 95 2.05 -13.82 -10.64
N ARG A 96 1.42 -14.73 -9.89
CA ARG A 96 0.39 -15.62 -10.43
C ARG A 96 -0.97 -14.94 -10.62
N LYS A 97 -1.22 -13.85 -9.88
CA LYS A 97 -2.53 -13.18 -9.82
C LYS A 97 -2.57 -11.87 -10.60
N ILE A 98 -1.46 -11.16 -10.66
CA ILE A 98 -1.30 -9.98 -11.51
C ILE A 98 -1.06 -10.45 -12.94
N PRO A 99 -1.86 -10.00 -13.93
CA PRO A 99 -1.85 -10.54 -15.30
C PRO A 99 -0.69 -10.06 -16.17
N VAL A 100 0.27 -9.31 -15.59
CA VAL A 100 1.43 -8.73 -16.27
C VAL A 100 2.70 -8.95 -15.45
N GLU A 101 3.88 -8.97 -16.10
CA GLU A 101 5.16 -9.22 -15.44
C GLU A 101 5.99 -7.94 -15.25
N THR A 102 5.78 -6.94 -16.10
CA THR A 102 6.58 -5.71 -16.14
C THR A 102 5.73 -4.44 -16.01
N PHE A 103 6.38 -3.34 -15.63
CA PHE A 103 5.73 -2.02 -15.58
C PHE A 103 5.25 -1.55 -16.94
N GLU A 104 5.96 -1.91 -18.01
CA GLU A 104 5.67 -1.54 -19.39
C GLU A 104 4.36 -2.13 -19.91
N GLU A 105 3.91 -3.23 -19.31
CA GLU A 105 2.65 -3.91 -19.66
C GLU A 105 1.43 -3.36 -18.88
N LEU A 106 1.65 -2.48 -17.90
CA LEU A 106 0.58 -1.91 -17.10
C LEU A 106 -0.32 -0.97 -17.92
N HIS A 107 -1.62 -1.04 -17.69
CA HIS A 107 -2.61 -0.16 -18.33
C HIS A 107 -2.56 1.26 -17.78
N ILE A 108 -2.20 1.42 -16.50
CA ILE A 108 -2.03 2.71 -15.83
C ILE A 108 -0.58 2.78 -15.34
N PRO A 109 0.18 3.85 -15.65
CA PRO A 109 1.53 4.03 -15.12
C PRO A 109 1.56 3.93 -13.60
N LEU A 110 2.52 3.16 -13.07
CA LEU A 110 2.67 2.93 -11.64
C LEU A 110 4.06 3.35 -11.17
N LYS A 111 4.13 4.01 -10.01
CA LYS A 111 5.37 4.27 -9.29
C LYS A 111 5.36 3.53 -7.95
N VAL A 112 6.30 2.62 -7.77
CA VAL A 112 6.44 1.82 -6.55
C VAL A 112 7.64 2.33 -5.75
N VAL A 113 7.44 2.58 -4.46
CA VAL A 113 8.48 3.10 -3.58
C VAL A 113 9.08 2.01 -2.71
N ALA A 114 10.41 1.92 -2.71
CA ALA A 114 11.19 1.22 -1.71
C ALA A 114 12.21 2.16 -1.06
N THR A 115 12.93 1.67 -0.06
CA THR A 115 13.98 2.43 0.64
C THR A 115 15.34 1.76 0.43
N ASP A 116 16.32 2.51 -0.06
CA ASP A 116 17.74 2.11 0.02
C ASP A 116 18.20 2.22 1.48
N PHE A 117 18.48 1.06 2.07
CA PHE A 117 18.79 0.95 3.49
C PHE A 117 20.09 1.71 3.89
N TRP A 118 21.13 1.60 3.06
CA TRP A 118 22.42 2.18 3.38
C TRP A 118 22.51 3.68 3.05
N ASN A 119 21.93 4.08 1.92
CA ASN A 119 21.90 5.49 1.51
C ASN A 119 20.75 6.28 2.17
N ARG A 120 19.81 5.61 2.83
CA ARG A 120 18.68 6.22 3.56
C ARG A 120 17.82 7.12 2.69
N GLN A 121 17.56 6.69 1.47
CA GLN A 121 16.79 7.46 0.49
C GLN A 121 15.74 6.60 -0.21
N GLN A 122 14.74 7.24 -0.78
CA GLN A 122 13.74 6.53 -1.57
C GLN A 122 14.34 6.03 -2.89
N VAL A 123 13.88 4.84 -3.29
CA VAL A 123 14.05 4.28 -4.62
C VAL A 123 12.67 4.17 -5.23
N VAL A 124 12.50 4.73 -6.44
CA VAL A 124 11.24 4.69 -7.17
C VAL A 124 11.39 3.75 -8.36
N PHE A 125 10.55 2.73 -8.43
CA PHE A 125 10.44 1.83 -9.56
C PHE A 125 9.28 2.25 -10.45
N GLU A 126 9.53 2.39 -11.74
CA GLU A 126 8.55 2.74 -12.77
C GLU A 126 8.81 2.01 -14.10
N SER A 127 9.75 1.06 -14.09
CA SER A 127 10.13 0.23 -15.25
C SER A 127 10.72 -1.10 -14.80
N GLY A 128 10.74 -2.10 -15.70
CA GLY A 128 11.31 -3.43 -15.48
C GLY A 128 10.37 -4.36 -14.73
N GLU A 129 10.91 -5.33 -13.98
CA GLU A 129 10.15 -6.39 -13.31
C GLU A 129 9.25 -5.86 -12.18
N LEU A 130 7.95 -6.04 -12.32
CA LEU A 130 6.95 -5.58 -11.35
C LEU A 130 7.06 -6.34 -10.02
N GLY A 131 7.20 -7.67 -10.07
CA GLY A 131 7.25 -8.53 -8.88
C GLY A 131 8.36 -8.13 -7.91
N THR A 132 9.57 -7.95 -8.42
CA THR A 132 10.74 -7.55 -7.63
C THR A 132 10.53 -6.18 -6.97
N ALA A 133 9.94 -5.22 -7.68
CA ALA A 133 9.63 -3.89 -7.15
C ALA A 133 8.58 -3.96 -6.03
N LEU A 134 7.49 -4.72 -6.22
CA LEU A 134 6.46 -4.95 -5.20
C LEU A 134 7.05 -5.64 -3.97
N ARG A 135 7.91 -6.65 -4.19
CA ARG A 135 8.60 -7.38 -3.12
C ARG A 135 9.52 -6.45 -2.31
N ALA A 136 10.27 -5.56 -2.97
CA ALA A 136 11.12 -4.57 -2.31
C ALA A 136 10.28 -3.57 -1.49
N SER A 137 9.19 -3.07 -2.06
CA SER A 137 8.31 -2.11 -1.42
C SER A 137 7.64 -2.65 -0.15
N MET A 138 7.37 -3.96 -0.08
CA MET A 138 6.76 -4.62 1.08
C MET A 138 7.76 -5.22 2.06
N ALA A 139 9.07 -5.03 1.88
CA ALA A 139 10.12 -5.60 2.70
C ALA A 139 10.20 -4.94 4.09
N MET A 140 9.12 -5.07 4.88
CA MET A 140 9.02 -4.50 6.22
C MET A 140 10.06 -5.10 7.16
N PRO A 141 10.91 -4.27 7.79
CA PRO A 141 11.94 -4.75 8.72
C PRO A 141 11.36 -5.60 9.86
N GLY A 142 12.00 -6.72 10.14
CA GLY A 142 11.56 -7.68 11.14
C GLY A 142 10.52 -8.69 10.65
N ILE A 143 9.78 -8.41 9.58
CA ILE A 143 8.78 -9.33 8.99
C ILE A 143 9.36 -10.01 7.74
N PHE A 144 9.81 -9.24 6.76
CA PHE A 144 10.33 -9.76 5.50
C PHE A 144 11.81 -9.46 5.32
N GLU A 145 12.53 -10.41 4.69
CA GLU A 145 13.91 -10.18 4.29
C GLU A 145 14.04 -9.00 3.33
N PRO A 146 15.10 -8.18 3.45
CA PRO A 146 15.43 -7.17 2.47
C PRO A 146 15.60 -7.77 1.07
N VAL A 147 15.32 -6.99 0.04
CA VAL A 147 15.63 -7.35 -1.35
C VAL A 147 17.00 -6.78 -1.72
N ILE A 148 17.84 -7.61 -2.32
CA ILE A 148 19.15 -7.16 -2.81
C ILE A 148 19.06 -7.05 -4.34
N MET A 149 19.24 -5.84 -4.85
CA MET A 149 19.26 -5.53 -6.28
C MET A 149 20.48 -4.67 -6.58
N ASP A 150 21.33 -5.11 -7.52
CA ASP A 150 22.54 -4.36 -7.96
C ASP A 150 23.40 -3.81 -6.81
N ARG A 151 23.62 -4.61 -5.77
CA ARG A 151 24.33 -4.28 -4.51
C ARG A 151 23.57 -3.29 -3.59
N THR A 152 22.38 -2.88 -3.95
CA THR A 152 21.52 -2.06 -3.09
C THR A 152 20.66 -2.96 -2.22
N VAL A 153 20.62 -2.69 -0.93
CA VAL A 153 19.75 -3.38 0.04
C VAL A 153 18.48 -2.56 0.18
N LEU A 154 17.36 -3.15 -0.25
CA LEU A 154 16.07 -2.49 -0.29
C LEU A 154 15.17 -3.01 0.83
N VAL A 155 14.53 -2.09 1.52
CA VAL A 155 13.51 -2.34 2.55
C VAL A 155 12.23 -1.57 2.22
N ASP A 156 11.17 -1.79 3.02
CA ASP A 156 9.85 -1.16 2.84
C ASP A 156 9.95 0.35 2.59
N GLY A 157 9.25 0.82 1.57
CA GLY A 157 9.24 2.23 1.15
C GLY A 157 8.69 3.18 2.21
N GLY A 158 7.89 2.66 3.15
CA GLY A 158 7.32 3.43 4.24
C GLY A 158 8.35 4.00 5.22
N ALA A 159 9.61 3.54 5.18
CA ALA A 159 10.68 4.13 5.98
C ALA A 159 11.03 5.57 5.54
N VAL A 160 10.76 5.93 4.28
CA VAL A 160 11.09 7.26 3.73
C VAL A 160 9.90 7.97 3.08
N ASN A 161 8.97 7.24 2.49
CA ASN A 161 7.79 7.81 1.82
C ASN A 161 6.55 6.92 1.98
N PRO A 162 5.84 6.99 3.11
CA PRO A 162 4.71 6.11 3.40
C PRO A 162 3.46 6.37 2.54
N LEU A 163 3.33 7.56 1.96
CA LEU A 163 2.23 7.94 1.06
C LEU A 163 2.78 8.82 -0.07
N PRO A 164 3.12 8.24 -1.23
CA PRO A 164 4.00 8.86 -2.23
C PRO A 164 3.28 9.79 -3.23
N TYR A 165 2.32 10.61 -2.78
CA TYR A 165 1.57 11.52 -3.65
C TYR A 165 2.44 12.62 -4.29
N ASP A 166 3.52 13.01 -3.64
CA ASP A 166 4.49 13.98 -4.11
C ASP A 166 5.16 13.57 -5.44
N LEU A 167 5.32 12.27 -5.66
CA LEU A 167 5.93 11.73 -6.88
C LEU A 167 5.07 11.90 -8.13
N ILE A 168 3.76 12.06 -7.96
CA ILE A 168 2.78 12.14 -9.04
C ILE A 168 2.10 13.51 -9.15
N GLN A 169 2.29 14.40 -8.17
CA GLN A 169 1.76 15.76 -8.20
C GLN A 169 2.13 16.53 -9.47
N PRO A 170 3.38 16.47 -9.99
CA PRO A 170 3.76 17.22 -11.19
C PRO A 170 3.09 16.73 -12.48
N GLU A 171 2.50 15.53 -12.48
CA GLU A 171 1.96 14.86 -13.67
C GLU A 171 0.44 15.02 -13.81
N CYS A 172 -0.22 15.63 -12.81
CA CYS A 172 -1.67 15.66 -12.69
C CYS A 172 -2.20 17.06 -12.37
N ASP A 173 -3.47 17.31 -12.70
CA ASP A 173 -4.16 18.55 -12.30
C ASP A 173 -4.45 18.57 -10.78
N PHE A 174 -4.64 17.39 -10.18
CA PHE A 174 -4.71 17.18 -8.73
C PHE A 174 -4.37 15.75 -8.37
N THR A 175 -4.01 15.54 -7.10
CA THR A 175 -3.73 14.20 -6.54
C THR A 175 -4.77 13.82 -5.50
N VAL A 176 -5.12 12.54 -5.51
CA VAL A 176 -5.87 11.85 -4.47
C VAL A 176 -4.90 11.02 -3.66
N ALA A 177 -4.81 11.24 -2.36
CA ALA A 177 -3.91 10.51 -1.47
C ALA A 177 -4.72 9.78 -0.39
N ILE A 178 -4.64 8.45 -0.36
CA ILE A 178 -5.36 7.60 0.58
C ILE A 178 -4.38 7.11 1.65
N ASP A 179 -4.49 7.67 2.85
CA ASP A 179 -3.67 7.34 4.02
C ASP A 179 -4.35 6.24 4.84
N VAL A 180 -3.72 5.08 4.90
CA VAL A 180 -4.22 3.92 5.65
C VAL A 180 -3.43 3.67 6.94
N SER A 181 -2.79 4.68 7.49
CA SER A 181 -2.10 4.57 8.78
C SER A 181 -3.02 4.12 9.91
N GLY A 182 -4.30 4.52 9.86
CA GLY A 182 -5.31 4.20 10.86
C GLY A 182 -5.01 4.86 12.21
N GLU A 183 -5.76 4.43 13.23
CA GLU A 183 -5.58 4.89 14.61
C GLU A 183 -5.57 3.71 15.57
N LYS A 184 -4.88 3.86 16.70
CA LYS A 184 -4.89 2.90 17.79
C LYS A 184 -5.41 3.58 19.04
N ALA A 185 -6.51 3.06 19.58
CA ALA A 185 -7.02 3.52 20.87
C ALA A 185 -6.19 2.91 22.01
N TYR A 186 -5.99 3.69 23.07
CA TYR A 186 -5.41 3.18 24.31
C TYR A 186 -6.32 2.10 24.92
N SER A 187 -5.74 1.03 25.42
CA SER A 187 -6.44 -0.03 26.14
C SER A 187 -5.92 -0.11 27.57
N GLU A 188 -6.82 -0.02 28.55
CA GLU A 188 -6.49 -0.18 29.98
C GLU A 188 -6.13 -1.63 30.31
N ASP A 189 -6.68 -2.60 29.58
CA ASP A 189 -6.45 -4.04 29.79
C ASP A 189 -5.06 -4.50 29.28
N ASP A 190 -4.49 -3.80 28.30
CA ASP A 190 -3.18 -4.11 27.69
C ASP A 190 -2.42 -2.83 27.36
N PRO A 191 -1.95 -2.09 28.37
CA PRO A 191 -1.34 -0.78 28.18
C PRO A 191 0.08 -0.81 27.62
N VAL A 192 0.77 -1.96 27.69
CA VAL A 192 2.15 -2.11 27.26
C VAL A 192 2.22 -3.05 26.04
N PRO A 193 2.62 -2.56 24.86
CA PRO A 193 2.71 -3.39 23.66
C PRO A 193 3.80 -4.46 23.82
N ASN A 194 3.56 -5.67 23.28
CA ASN A 194 4.59 -6.68 23.18
C ASN A 194 5.71 -6.22 22.21
N MET A 195 6.85 -6.94 22.19
CA MET A 195 8.04 -6.56 21.41
C MET A 195 7.74 -6.35 19.90
N VAL A 196 6.99 -7.26 19.29
CA VAL A 196 6.67 -7.18 17.85
C VAL A 196 5.75 -5.98 17.59
N GLU A 197 4.73 -5.83 18.40
CA GLU A 197 3.79 -4.71 18.29
C GLU A 197 4.48 -3.36 18.55
N ASN A 198 5.42 -3.31 19.48
CA ASN A 198 6.21 -2.11 19.76
C ASN A 198 7.03 -1.70 18.53
N ILE A 199 7.76 -2.61 17.91
CA ILE A 199 8.56 -2.34 16.70
C ILE A 199 7.66 -1.84 15.57
N LEU A 200 6.58 -2.56 15.27
CA LEU A 200 5.67 -2.23 14.17
C LEU A 200 4.94 -0.91 14.40
N SER A 201 4.46 -0.67 15.62
CA SER A 201 3.76 0.58 15.95
C SER A 201 4.72 1.76 15.97
N THR A 202 5.95 1.59 16.45
CA THR A 202 6.98 2.65 16.39
C THR A 202 7.30 3.01 14.94
N PHE A 203 7.43 2.02 14.05
CA PHE A 203 7.59 2.28 12.61
C PHE A 203 6.42 3.09 12.04
N GLN A 204 5.17 2.76 12.40
CA GLN A 204 3.99 3.51 11.97
C GLN A 204 3.95 4.95 12.54
N ILE A 205 4.40 5.16 13.79
CA ILE A 205 4.51 6.50 14.38
C ILE A 205 5.52 7.35 13.58
N MET A 206 6.65 6.78 13.19
CA MET A 206 7.64 7.46 12.35
C MET A 206 7.09 7.79 10.96
N GLN A 207 6.35 6.86 10.34
CA GLN A 207 5.66 7.09 9.06
C GLN A 207 4.66 8.25 9.16
N ALA A 208 3.87 8.30 10.24
CA ALA A 208 2.91 9.38 10.47
C ALA A 208 3.61 10.74 10.60
N ALA A 209 4.75 10.80 11.30
CA ALA A 209 5.54 12.02 11.44
C ALA A 209 6.13 12.50 10.09
N ILE A 210 6.61 11.57 9.25
CA ILE A 210 7.09 11.87 7.89
C ILE A 210 5.95 12.45 7.05
N LEU A 211 4.78 11.80 7.08
CA LEU A 211 3.61 12.25 6.33
C LEU A 211 3.13 13.63 6.80
N GLU A 212 3.05 13.85 8.12
CA GLU A 212 2.66 15.16 8.68
C GLU A 212 3.61 16.27 8.23
N ALA A 213 4.90 16.03 8.24
CA ALA A 213 5.90 16.99 7.77
C ALA A 213 5.72 17.31 6.27
N LYS A 214 5.46 16.28 5.44
CA LYS A 214 5.22 16.42 4.01
C LYS A 214 3.93 17.18 3.71
N MET A 215 2.83 16.88 4.42
CA MET A 215 1.55 17.56 4.28
C MET A 215 1.61 19.07 4.56
N LYS A 216 2.49 19.50 5.47
CA LYS A 216 2.71 20.93 5.77
C LYS A 216 3.34 21.69 4.62
N SER A 217 4.17 21.04 3.82
CA SER A 217 4.90 21.68 2.70
C SER A 217 4.15 21.61 1.38
N SER A 218 3.50 20.49 1.08
CA SER A 218 2.84 20.27 -0.21
C SER A 218 1.66 19.30 -0.03
N PRO A 219 0.48 19.78 0.37
CA PRO A 219 -0.70 18.92 0.55
C PRO A 219 -1.22 18.40 -0.79
N PRO A 220 -1.82 17.18 -0.84
CA PRO A 220 -2.50 16.67 -2.02
C PRO A 220 -3.81 17.42 -2.30
N GLY A 221 -4.35 17.29 -3.50
CA GLY A 221 -5.64 17.90 -3.86
C GLY A 221 -6.84 17.32 -3.11
N LEU A 222 -6.79 16.02 -2.80
CA LEU A 222 -7.75 15.33 -1.93
C LEU A 222 -6.99 14.37 -1.02
N TYR A 223 -7.07 14.59 0.28
CA TYR A 223 -6.55 13.69 1.29
C TYR A 223 -7.68 12.90 1.92
N VAL A 224 -7.53 11.58 1.96
CA VAL A 224 -8.50 10.65 2.53
C VAL A 224 -7.80 9.83 3.61
N LYS A 225 -8.30 9.90 4.84
CA LYS A 225 -7.84 9.06 5.94
C LYS A 225 -9.05 8.30 6.49
N PRO A 226 -9.22 7.01 6.10
CA PRO A 226 -10.32 6.19 6.57
C PRO A 226 -10.30 6.01 8.09
N ARG A 227 -11.49 5.95 8.70
CA ARG A 227 -11.70 5.81 10.15
C ARG A 227 -11.49 4.36 10.61
N LEU A 228 -10.26 3.84 10.43
CA LEU A 228 -9.87 2.50 10.87
C LEU A 228 -9.21 2.56 12.25
N THR A 229 -9.84 1.90 13.22
CA THR A 229 -9.36 1.85 14.62
C THR A 229 -9.05 0.41 15.02
N ASN A 230 -7.97 0.19 15.77
CA ASN A 230 -7.61 -1.10 16.36
C ASN A 230 -7.42 -2.25 15.34
N ILE A 231 -7.00 -1.94 14.10
CA ILE A 231 -6.54 -2.92 13.13
C ILE A 231 -5.01 -2.96 13.19
N ARG A 232 -4.44 -4.14 13.48
CA ARG A 232 -2.99 -4.36 13.51
C ARG A 232 -2.44 -4.54 12.09
N VAL A 233 -1.12 -4.36 11.94
CA VAL A 233 -0.41 -4.47 10.64
C VAL A 233 -0.63 -5.84 9.97
N LEU A 234 -0.74 -6.90 10.76
CA LEU A 234 -0.85 -8.29 10.27
C LEU A 234 -2.27 -8.87 10.32
N ASP A 235 -3.29 -8.07 10.59
CA ASP A 235 -4.70 -8.51 10.73
C ASP A 235 -5.39 -8.76 9.37
N PHE A 236 -4.70 -9.34 8.39
CA PHE A 236 -5.25 -9.64 7.06
C PHE A 236 -6.50 -10.53 7.08
N HIS A 237 -6.64 -11.38 8.11
CA HIS A 237 -7.81 -12.22 8.32
C HIS A 237 -9.09 -11.42 8.61
N ARG A 238 -8.97 -10.14 9.03
CA ARG A 238 -10.09 -9.23 9.29
C ARG A 238 -10.52 -8.43 8.07
N HIS A 239 -10.19 -8.89 6.85
CA HIS A 239 -10.45 -8.16 5.60
C HIS A 239 -11.91 -7.72 5.45
N LYS A 240 -12.87 -8.55 5.80
CA LYS A 240 -14.31 -8.21 5.74
C LYS A 240 -14.66 -7.05 6.67
N GLU A 241 -14.18 -7.10 7.90
CA GLU A 241 -14.37 -6.03 8.89
C GLU A 241 -13.74 -4.71 8.43
N ILE A 242 -12.55 -4.78 7.83
CA ILE A 242 -11.85 -3.60 7.29
C ILE A 242 -12.68 -2.97 6.16
N LEU A 243 -13.17 -3.76 5.21
CA LEU A 243 -13.97 -3.26 4.09
C LEU A 243 -15.33 -2.72 4.55
N ASP A 244 -15.98 -3.40 5.50
CA ASP A 244 -17.27 -2.95 6.06
C ASP A 244 -17.10 -1.66 6.86
N GLY A 245 -16.00 -1.52 7.59
CA GLY A 245 -15.70 -0.36 8.43
C GLY A 245 -15.48 0.94 7.66
N VAL A 246 -15.15 0.88 6.37
CA VAL A 246 -14.87 2.08 5.55
C VAL A 246 -15.98 2.44 4.57
N ARG A 247 -17.17 1.85 4.69
CA ARG A 247 -18.29 2.13 3.75
C ARG A 247 -18.70 3.60 3.74
N GLU A 248 -18.77 4.23 4.90
CA GLU A 248 -19.10 5.66 5.01
C GLU A 248 -17.98 6.53 4.42
N ASP A 249 -16.71 6.19 4.70
CA ASP A 249 -15.57 6.89 4.14
C ASP A 249 -15.54 6.79 2.61
N ALA A 250 -15.89 5.64 2.04
CA ALA A 250 -16.02 5.43 0.60
C ALA A 250 -17.16 6.28 -0.01
N ALA A 251 -18.28 6.42 0.69
CA ALA A 251 -19.38 7.28 0.23
C ALA A 251 -19.00 8.78 0.28
N GLU A 252 -18.31 9.23 1.33
CA GLU A 252 -17.77 10.59 1.43
C GLU A 252 -16.72 10.86 0.34
N PHE A 253 -15.86 9.89 0.07
CA PHE A 253 -14.87 9.94 -0.99
C PHE A 253 -15.52 10.11 -2.36
N ARG A 254 -16.57 9.32 -2.68
CA ARG A 254 -17.35 9.41 -3.92
C ARG A 254 -17.83 10.84 -4.18
N MET A 255 -18.45 11.46 -3.18
CA MET A 255 -18.97 12.83 -3.30
C MET A 255 -17.84 13.84 -3.52
N SER A 256 -16.74 13.69 -2.79
CA SER A 256 -15.60 14.59 -2.87
C SER A 256 -14.89 14.50 -4.22
N LEU A 257 -14.67 13.28 -4.71
CA LEU A 257 -14.00 13.03 -5.98
C LEU A 257 -14.86 13.50 -7.16
N ALA A 258 -16.15 13.16 -7.19
CA ALA A 258 -17.08 13.64 -8.22
C ALA A 258 -17.09 15.17 -8.30
N LYS A 259 -17.18 15.86 -7.16
CA LYS A 259 -17.12 17.33 -7.12
C LYS A 259 -15.81 17.92 -7.64
N LEU A 260 -14.68 17.26 -7.48
CA LEU A 260 -13.39 17.70 -8.03
C LEU A 260 -13.31 17.45 -9.52
N MET A 261 -13.89 16.37 -10.01
CA MET A 261 -13.96 16.07 -11.46
C MET A 261 -14.92 17.00 -12.20
N ASP A 262 -16.05 17.40 -11.60
CA ASP A 262 -17.07 18.27 -12.21
C ASP A 262 -16.70 19.77 -12.21
N LYS A 263 -15.75 20.21 -11.38
CA LYS A 263 -15.27 21.61 -11.33
C LYS A 263 -14.37 22.00 -12.50
N ALA A 264 -14.55 21.39 -13.69
CA ALA A 264 -13.80 21.68 -14.91
C ALA A 264 -14.46 22.76 -15.75
#